data_efc5c6e60f4d66cf989df29b88925ebe
#
_entry.id   efc5c6e60f4d66cf989df29b88925ebe
#
_cell.length_a   1.000
_cell.length_b   1.000
_cell.length_c   1.000
_cell.angle_alpha   90.00
_cell.angle_beta   90.00
_cell.angle_gamma   90.00
#
_symmetry.space_group_name_H-M   'P 1'
#
loop_
_entity.id
_entity.type
_entity.pdbx_description
1 polymer ?
#
loop_
_entity_poly.entity_id
_entity_poly.type
_entity_poly.pdbx_seq_one_letter_code
_entity_poly.pdbx_strand_id
1 'polypeptide(L)'
;PDSSMVFSPMGVVYSLNMLNNGTDGETLAEICKALGYGEGDLQRVNELNRTFIIAQRKQQHTGTEQELSYMHTVNLLATIDDDSIKDAFKDTLAHSYFANNISETSITALQQCANQWINEQTEGVVKQIPLHLSADAPACLVNTIVFRARWTKSFDAKHTRKVPFYCEDGRVDSVWMMSQYANQETFRGMHGTSFSALCLPYSGQFRITLLLPSKGNTLASLIKCLNVRTLHQINRDMESFGEFHIRIPRIYLKYSVSLKPLLTQVGIKQAFSHKANLSKMSGKPLMLDDVLQQTELKVDEKETTAVSTTTTRFLVKGEDEIATQFHFTANRPFLYYICDGFGNVCFIGQYCGPKR
;
A
#
# COMPACT_ATOMS: atom_id res chain seq x y z
N PRO A 1 -6.27 -17.67 2.56
CA PRO A 1 -5.18 -16.75 2.88
C PRO A 1 -3.82 -17.39 2.69
N ASP A 2 -3.60 -18.10 1.54
CA ASP A 2 -2.42 -18.97 1.39
C ASP A 2 -1.30 -18.31 0.57
N SER A 3 -1.49 -17.06 0.17
CA SER A 3 -0.51 -16.32 -0.62
C SER A 3 -0.20 -14.95 -0.03
N SER A 4 1.06 -14.53 -0.17
CA SER A 4 1.49 -13.18 0.17
C SER A 4 0.84 -12.17 -0.79
N MET A 5 0.31 -11.07 -0.23
CA MET A 5 -0.35 -10.01 -0.98
C MET A 5 -0.12 -8.65 -0.33
N VAL A 6 -0.28 -7.62 -1.13
CA VAL A 6 -0.24 -6.22 -0.69
C VAL A 6 -1.18 -5.39 -1.56
N PHE A 7 -1.91 -4.50 -0.96
CA PHE A 7 -2.67 -3.48 -1.68
C PHE A 7 -2.65 -2.15 -0.94
N SER A 8 -3.02 -1.08 -1.63
CA SER A 8 -3.07 0.26 -1.06
C SER A 8 -4.52 0.71 -0.90
N PRO A 9 -5.04 0.82 0.33
CA PRO A 9 -6.34 1.43 0.57
C PRO A 9 -6.42 2.86 0.04
N MET A 10 -5.35 3.63 0.18
CA MET A 10 -5.27 5.01 -0.31
C MET A 10 -5.39 5.06 -1.84
N GLY A 11 -4.75 4.13 -2.56
CA GLY A 11 -4.89 4.03 -4.01
C GLY A 11 -6.30 3.66 -4.47
N VAL A 12 -7.00 2.81 -3.70
CA VAL A 12 -8.42 2.52 -3.94
C VAL A 12 -9.27 3.79 -3.80
N VAL A 13 -9.03 4.58 -2.75
CA VAL A 13 -9.72 5.86 -2.53
C VAL A 13 -9.44 6.84 -3.68
N TYR A 14 -8.20 6.94 -4.15
CA TYR A 14 -7.88 7.79 -5.31
C TYR A 14 -8.62 7.34 -6.57
N SER A 15 -8.62 6.05 -6.87
CA SER A 15 -9.34 5.50 -8.04
C SER A 15 -10.84 5.77 -7.99
N LEU A 16 -11.46 5.58 -6.81
CA LEU A 16 -12.87 5.84 -6.62
C LEU A 16 -13.21 7.32 -6.71
N ASN A 17 -12.37 8.19 -6.17
CA ASN A 17 -12.56 9.64 -6.28
C ASN A 17 -12.39 10.13 -7.72
N MET A 18 -11.43 9.57 -8.47
CA MET A 18 -11.31 9.84 -9.91
C MET A 18 -12.59 9.42 -10.66
N LEU A 19 -13.05 8.20 -10.42
CA LEU A 19 -14.29 7.70 -11.02
C LEU A 19 -15.48 8.60 -10.68
N ASN A 20 -15.58 9.03 -9.43
CA ASN A 20 -16.69 9.82 -8.93
C ASN A 20 -16.86 11.17 -9.65
N ASN A 21 -15.76 11.76 -10.14
CA ASN A 21 -15.80 12.97 -10.97
C ASN A 21 -16.48 12.75 -12.33
N GLY A 22 -16.54 11.51 -12.80
CA GLY A 22 -17.17 11.15 -14.07
C GLY A 22 -18.61 10.65 -13.95
N THR A 23 -19.10 10.45 -12.71
CA THR A 23 -20.39 9.81 -12.42
C THR A 23 -21.50 10.81 -12.12
N ASP A 24 -22.75 10.33 -12.21
CA ASP A 24 -23.95 11.06 -11.80
C ASP A 24 -25.03 10.09 -11.29
N GLY A 25 -26.05 10.64 -10.62
CA GLY A 25 -27.21 9.89 -10.12
C GLY A 25 -26.84 8.75 -9.18
N GLU A 26 -27.44 7.58 -9.39
CA GLU A 26 -27.27 6.42 -8.50
C GLU A 26 -25.83 5.87 -8.51
N THR A 27 -25.12 5.97 -9.64
CA THR A 27 -23.70 5.57 -9.73
C THR A 27 -22.83 6.44 -8.80
N LEU A 28 -23.05 7.75 -8.79
CA LEU A 28 -22.42 8.70 -7.88
C LEU A 28 -22.75 8.37 -6.42
N ALA A 29 -24.04 8.13 -6.12
CA ALA A 29 -24.52 7.84 -4.78
C ALA A 29 -23.90 6.55 -4.19
N GLU A 30 -23.75 5.46 -4.98
CA GLU A 30 -23.07 4.24 -4.54
C GLU A 30 -21.62 4.51 -4.09
N ILE A 31 -20.88 5.31 -4.87
CA ILE A 31 -19.47 5.61 -4.59
C ILE A 31 -19.37 6.54 -3.36
N CYS A 32 -20.17 7.60 -3.31
CA CYS A 32 -20.21 8.52 -2.16
C CYS A 32 -20.52 7.78 -0.86
N LYS A 33 -21.50 6.89 -0.89
CA LYS A 33 -21.86 6.05 0.25
C LYS A 33 -20.71 5.14 0.70
N ALA A 34 -20.01 4.51 -0.24
CA ALA A 34 -18.88 3.64 0.06
C ALA A 34 -17.69 4.41 0.65
N LEU A 35 -17.46 5.64 0.19
CA LEU A 35 -16.39 6.53 0.67
C LEU A 35 -16.76 7.34 1.91
N GLY A 36 -18.05 7.38 2.28
CA GLY A 36 -18.53 8.03 3.50
C GLY A 36 -18.59 9.57 3.44
N TYR A 37 -18.77 10.16 2.25
CA TYR A 37 -18.96 11.59 2.08
C TYR A 37 -20.16 11.90 1.18
N GLY A 38 -20.64 13.17 1.20
CA GLY A 38 -21.75 13.62 0.38
C GLY A 38 -21.33 14.05 -1.02
N GLU A 39 -22.26 14.04 -1.97
CA GLU A 39 -22.00 14.46 -3.36
C GLU A 39 -21.43 15.89 -3.46
N GLY A 40 -21.84 16.81 -2.56
CA GLY A 40 -21.34 18.17 -2.49
C GLY A 40 -19.89 18.32 -2.02
N ASP A 41 -19.29 17.25 -1.47
CA ASP A 41 -17.92 17.29 -0.94
C ASP A 41 -16.85 17.02 -2.01
N LEU A 42 -17.25 16.61 -3.22
CA LEU A 42 -16.32 16.11 -4.25
C LEU A 42 -15.22 17.10 -4.60
N GLN A 43 -15.54 18.40 -4.71
CA GLN A 43 -14.52 19.42 -5.00
C GLN A 43 -13.48 19.50 -3.87
N ARG A 44 -13.93 19.51 -2.62
CA ARG A 44 -13.05 19.52 -1.45
C ARG A 44 -12.17 18.25 -1.40
N VAL A 45 -12.76 17.11 -1.74
CA VAL A 45 -12.02 15.83 -1.83
C VAL A 45 -10.95 15.88 -2.92
N ASN A 46 -11.24 16.47 -4.07
CA ASN A 46 -10.26 16.67 -5.15
C ASN A 46 -9.07 17.54 -4.68
N GLU A 47 -9.32 18.64 -3.98
CA GLU A 47 -8.28 19.51 -3.42
C GLU A 47 -7.42 18.81 -2.38
N LEU A 48 -8.04 18.02 -1.50
CA LEU A 48 -7.32 17.21 -0.52
C LEU A 48 -6.43 16.16 -1.19
N ASN A 49 -6.96 15.40 -2.16
CA ASN A 49 -6.18 14.41 -2.89
C ASN A 49 -4.99 15.05 -3.61
N ARG A 50 -5.21 16.19 -4.29
CA ARG A 50 -4.12 16.95 -4.91
C ARG A 50 -3.03 17.32 -3.89
N THR A 51 -3.45 17.82 -2.72
CA THR A 51 -2.52 18.23 -1.66
C THR A 51 -1.68 17.05 -1.16
N PHE A 52 -2.31 15.90 -0.92
CA PHE A 52 -1.61 14.69 -0.50
C PHE A 52 -0.63 14.19 -1.56
N ILE A 53 -1.05 14.12 -2.82
CA ILE A 53 -0.19 13.66 -3.91
C ILE A 53 1.01 14.60 -4.10
N ILE A 54 0.81 15.92 -3.99
CA ILE A 54 1.91 16.90 -4.06
C ILE A 54 2.86 16.73 -2.88
N ALA A 55 2.35 16.51 -1.67
CA ALA A 55 3.20 16.30 -0.49
C ALA A 55 4.08 15.04 -0.66
N GLN A 56 3.52 13.98 -1.20
CA GLN A 56 4.26 12.75 -1.51
C GLN A 56 5.35 12.97 -2.56
N ARG A 57 5.03 13.71 -3.64
CA ARG A 57 6.00 14.05 -4.71
C ARG A 57 7.12 14.98 -4.23
N LYS A 58 6.81 15.95 -3.37
CA LYS A 58 7.81 16.86 -2.79
C LYS A 58 8.82 16.11 -1.94
N GLN A 59 8.41 15.10 -1.19
CA GLN A 59 9.32 14.25 -0.42
C GLN A 59 10.30 13.49 -1.33
N GLN A 60 9.88 13.13 -2.54
CA GLN A 60 10.73 12.49 -3.53
C GLN A 60 11.86 13.40 -4.06
N HIS A 61 11.63 14.72 -4.12
CA HIS A 61 12.56 15.67 -4.76
C HIS A 61 13.40 16.53 -3.79
N THR A 62 13.09 16.58 -2.51
CA THR A 62 13.74 17.47 -1.52
C THR A 62 14.85 16.81 -0.70
N GLY A 63 14.96 15.48 -0.73
CA GLY A 63 16.10 14.77 -0.14
C GLY A 63 17.23 14.60 -1.15
N THR A 64 18.47 14.58 -0.70
CA THR A 64 19.50 13.86 -1.44
C THR A 64 18.92 12.50 -1.74
N GLU A 65 19.07 11.94 -2.96
CA GLU A 65 18.51 10.64 -3.39
C GLU A 65 18.65 9.51 -2.33
N GLN A 66 19.35 9.81 -1.27
CA GLN A 66 19.75 8.90 -0.20
C GLN A 66 18.90 8.96 1.07
N GLU A 67 17.99 9.91 1.29
CA GLU A 67 17.54 10.15 2.69
C GLU A 67 16.07 9.95 3.03
N LEU A 68 15.13 9.89 2.11
CA LEU A 68 13.72 9.87 2.47
C LEU A 68 12.92 8.66 1.92
N SER A 69 12.06 8.12 2.78
CA SER A 69 11.01 7.21 2.36
C SER A 69 9.93 7.97 1.60
N TYR A 70 9.45 7.40 0.51
CA TYR A 70 8.41 8.01 -0.30
C TYR A 70 7.40 6.99 -0.83
N MET A 71 6.23 7.48 -1.13
CA MET A 71 5.19 6.77 -1.85
C MET A 71 4.91 7.50 -3.16
N HIS A 72 5.05 6.81 -4.28
CA HIS A 72 4.78 7.35 -5.60
C HIS A 72 3.55 6.72 -6.20
N THR A 73 2.56 7.57 -6.48
CA THR A 73 1.26 7.15 -7.05
C THR A 73 1.18 7.61 -8.51
N VAL A 74 0.87 6.69 -9.40
CA VAL A 74 0.65 6.90 -10.83
C VAL A 74 -0.76 6.47 -11.18
N ASN A 75 -1.53 7.36 -11.76
CA ASN A 75 -2.94 7.15 -12.10
C ASN A 75 -3.14 7.24 -13.60
N LEU A 76 -3.92 6.32 -14.18
CA LEU A 76 -4.19 6.26 -15.61
C LEU A 76 -5.68 5.94 -15.85
N LEU A 77 -6.29 6.66 -16.78
CA LEU A 77 -7.49 6.24 -17.46
C LEU A 77 -7.10 5.61 -18.81
N ALA A 78 -7.35 4.33 -18.96
CA ALA A 78 -7.06 3.57 -20.18
C ALA A 78 -8.36 3.27 -20.93
N THR A 79 -8.45 3.64 -22.21
CA THR A 79 -9.65 3.46 -23.03
C THR A 79 -9.33 2.87 -24.39
N ILE A 80 -10.27 2.12 -24.96
CA ILE A 80 -10.20 1.65 -26.35
C ILE A 80 -11.14 2.49 -27.21
N ASP A 81 -10.58 3.09 -28.28
CA ASP A 81 -11.28 3.79 -29.35
C ASP A 81 -12.37 4.76 -28.87
N ASP A 82 -12.06 5.50 -27.78
CA ASP A 82 -13.02 6.39 -27.14
C ASP A 82 -12.60 7.85 -27.17
N ASP A 83 -12.99 8.53 -28.27
CA ASP A 83 -12.87 9.98 -28.40
C ASP A 83 -13.96 10.75 -27.63
N SER A 84 -14.88 10.03 -26.96
CA SER A 84 -16.02 10.64 -26.26
C SER A 84 -15.71 11.10 -24.85
N ILE A 85 -14.53 10.80 -24.32
CA ILE A 85 -14.11 11.27 -23.00
C ILE A 85 -13.97 12.79 -22.98
N LYS A 86 -14.75 13.42 -22.11
CA LYS A 86 -14.86 14.86 -22.01
C LYS A 86 -13.57 15.50 -21.51
N ASP A 87 -13.14 16.60 -22.12
CA ASP A 87 -11.92 17.31 -21.75
C ASP A 87 -12.00 17.82 -20.30
N ALA A 88 -13.14 18.33 -19.86
CA ALA A 88 -13.34 18.75 -18.47
C ALA A 88 -13.08 17.63 -17.45
N PHE A 89 -13.38 16.37 -17.80
CA PHE A 89 -13.07 15.21 -16.97
C PHE A 89 -11.57 14.93 -16.98
N LYS A 90 -10.95 14.90 -18.17
CA LYS A 90 -9.48 14.71 -18.31
C LYS A 90 -8.71 15.79 -17.52
N ASP A 91 -9.13 17.06 -17.63
CA ASP A 91 -8.51 18.18 -16.92
C ASP A 91 -8.62 18.01 -15.40
N THR A 92 -9.78 17.56 -14.90
CA THR A 92 -9.98 17.29 -13.48
C THR A 92 -9.06 16.17 -12.99
N LEU A 93 -8.93 15.09 -13.76
CA LEU A 93 -8.04 13.99 -13.43
C LEU A 93 -6.57 14.41 -13.43
N ALA A 94 -6.15 15.15 -14.47
CA ALA A 94 -4.79 15.65 -14.57
C ALA A 94 -4.46 16.63 -13.44
N HIS A 95 -5.36 17.56 -13.14
CA HIS A 95 -5.16 18.59 -12.12
C HIS A 95 -5.14 18.01 -10.69
N SER A 96 -6.13 17.19 -10.34
CA SER A 96 -6.35 16.76 -8.96
C SER A 96 -5.66 15.46 -8.60
N TYR A 97 -5.44 14.57 -9.59
CA TYR A 97 -4.89 13.23 -9.38
C TYR A 97 -3.59 12.98 -10.15
N PHE A 98 -3.14 13.96 -10.94
CA PHE A 98 -1.98 13.81 -11.84
C PHE A 98 -2.10 12.59 -12.76
N ALA A 99 -3.35 12.24 -13.09
CA ALA A 99 -3.63 11.12 -13.94
C ALA A 99 -3.40 11.47 -15.41
N ASN A 100 -2.98 10.47 -16.19
CA ASN A 100 -2.95 10.54 -17.64
C ASN A 100 -4.18 9.83 -18.22
N ASN A 101 -4.51 10.17 -19.48
CA ASN A 101 -5.46 9.43 -20.29
C ASN A 101 -4.74 8.85 -21.51
N ILE A 102 -4.84 7.54 -21.70
CA ILE A 102 -4.32 6.85 -22.89
C ILE A 102 -5.48 6.16 -23.57
N SER A 103 -5.70 6.51 -24.82
CA SER A 103 -6.72 5.89 -25.71
C SER A 103 -6.03 5.32 -26.94
N GLU A 104 -6.33 4.07 -27.27
CA GLU A 104 -5.77 3.37 -28.43
C GLU A 104 -6.86 2.56 -29.14
N THR A 105 -6.62 2.24 -30.42
CA THR A 105 -7.59 1.52 -31.24
C THR A 105 -7.69 0.04 -30.94
N SER A 106 -6.74 -0.52 -30.19
CA SER A 106 -6.72 -1.93 -29.81
C SER A 106 -6.17 -2.15 -28.42
N ILE A 107 -6.58 -3.24 -27.79
CA ILE A 107 -6.07 -3.63 -26.46
C ILE A 107 -4.55 -3.84 -26.48
N THR A 108 -3.99 -4.36 -27.57
CA THR A 108 -2.54 -4.60 -27.69
C THR A 108 -1.77 -3.29 -27.71
N ALA A 109 -2.21 -2.31 -28.50
CA ALA A 109 -1.59 -0.98 -28.55
C ALA A 109 -1.74 -0.28 -27.19
N LEU A 110 -2.94 -0.30 -26.61
CA LEU A 110 -3.21 0.27 -25.28
C LEU A 110 -2.33 -0.34 -24.21
N GLN A 111 -2.18 -1.66 -24.20
CA GLN A 111 -1.31 -2.36 -23.25
C GLN A 111 0.17 -1.92 -23.38
N GLN A 112 0.64 -1.74 -24.62
CA GLN A 112 2.02 -1.30 -24.88
C GLN A 112 2.23 0.14 -24.41
N CYS A 113 1.36 1.07 -24.80
CA CYS A 113 1.45 2.48 -24.44
C CYS A 113 1.32 2.65 -22.91
N ALA A 114 0.37 1.97 -22.28
CA ALA A 114 0.18 2.01 -20.83
C ALA A 114 1.39 1.45 -20.07
N ASN A 115 1.95 0.33 -20.51
CA ASN A 115 3.15 -0.27 -19.91
C ASN A 115 4.36 0.67 -20.05
N GLN A 116 4.57 1.23 -21.24
CA GLN A 116 5.66 2.18 -21.46
C GLN A 116 5.52 3.38 -20.53
N TRP A 117 4.36 4.02 -20.53
CA TRP A 117 4.12 5.21 -19.71
C TRP A 117 4.27 4.93 -18.21
N ILE A 118 3.70 3.85 -17.70
CA ILE A 118 3.83 3.46 -16.28
C ILE A 118 5.29 3.14 -15.94
N ASN A 119 6.02 2.47 -16.82
CA ASN A 119 7.44 2.17 -16.62
C ASN A 119 8.25 3.46 -16.50
N GLU A 120 8.02 4.43 -17.37
CA GLU A 120 8.66 5.75 -17.31
C GLU A 120 8.29 6.49 -16.02
N GLN A 121 7.00 6.56 -15.68
CA GLN A 121 6.54 7.24 -14.46
C GLN A 121 7.04 6.59 -13.17
N THR A 122 7.31 5.29 -13.18
CA THR A 122 7.80 4.54 -12.02
C THR A 122 9.31 4.30 -12.05
N GLU A 123 10.04 5.00 -12.93
CA GLU A 123 11.51 4.87 -13.07
C GLU A 123 11.99 3.43 -13.26
N GLY A 124 11.25 2.65 -14.05
CA GLY A 124 11.56 1.26 -14.36
C GLY A 124 11.15 0.24 -13.31
N VAL A 125 10.51 0.65 -12.22
CA VAL A 125 10.06 -0.24 -11.14
C VAL A 125 8.92 -1.12 -11.61
N VAL A 126 7.86 -0.54 -12.18
CA VAL A 126 6.73 -1.30 -12.73
C VAL A 126 6.86 -1.37 -14.25
N LYS A 127 7.10 -2.58 -14.76
CA LYS A 127 7.32 -2.80 -16.19
C LYS A 127 6.05 -3.15 -16.96
N GLN A 128 5.12 -3.81 -16.30
CA GLN A 128 3.90 -4.33 -16.93
C GLN A 128 2.73 -4.30 -15.96
N ILE A 129 1.54 -4.01 -16.50
CA ILE A 129 0.25 -4.11 -15.85
C ILE A 129 -0.64 -5.03 -16.69
N PRO A 130 -1.46 -5.89 -16.10
CA PRO A 130 -2.36 -6.77 -16.82
C PRO A 130 -3.66 -6.01 -17.17
N LEU A 131 -3.71 -5.32 -18.31
CA LEU A 131 -4.96 -4.72 -18.80
C LEU A 131 -5.79 -5.78 -19.53
N HIS A 132 -7.04 -5.93 -19.10
CA HIS A 132 -8.05 -6.73 -19.76
C HIS A 132 -9.27 -5.84 -19.95
N LEU A 133 -9.62 -5.55 -21.20
CA LEU A 133 -10.78 -4.74 -21.54
C LEU A 133 -11.65 -5.52 -22.52
N SER A 134 -12.97 -5.41 -22.36
CA SER A 134 -13.94 -5.97 -23.29
C SER A 134 -14.46 -4.88 -24.25
N ALA A 135 -14.99 -5.31 -25.39
CA ALA A 135 -15.60 -4.38 -26.36
C ALA A 135 -16.80 -3.64 -25.76
N ASP A 136 -17.53 -4.28 -24.83
CA ASP A 136 -18.71 -3.71 -24.17
C ASP A 136 -18.33 -2.75 -23.02
N ALA A 137 -17.10 -2.85 -22.52
CA ALA A 137 -16.58 -2.03 -21.44
C ALA A 137 -15.16 -1.55 -21.77
N PRO A 138 -15.03 -0.53 -22.63
CA PRO A 138 -13.74 -0.14 -23.22
C PRO A 138 -12.90 0.77 -22.29
N ALA A 139 -13.24 0.91 -21.02
CA ALA A 139 -12.54 1.78 -20.09
C ALA A 139 -12.11 1.07 -18.81
N CYS A 140 -10.88 1.37 -18.35
CA CYS A 140 -10.31 0.91 -17.10
C CYS A 140 -9.58 2.04 -16.38
N LEU A 141 -9.77 2.13 -15.08
CA LEU A 141 -8.92 2.96 -14.22
C LEU A 141 -7.77 2.12 -13.68
N VAL A 142 -6.57 2.64 -13.80
CA VAL A 142 -5.34 2.00 -13.30
C VAL A 142 -4.71 2.89 -12.26
N ASN A 143 -4.47 2.32 -11.08
CA ASN A 143 -3.68 2.94 -10.03
C ASN A 143 -2.43 2.10 -9.78
N THR A 144 -1.28 2.71 -9.94
CA THR A 144 0.02 2.07 -9.67
C THR A 144 0.71 2.78 -8.53
N ILE A 145 1.15 2.03 -7.53
CA ILE A 145 1.81 2.60 -6.36
C ILE A 145 3.13 1.88 -6.11
N VAL A 146 4.18 2.69 -5.99
CA VAL A 146 5.53 2.26 -5.61
C VAL A 146 5.85 2.85 -4.24
N PHE A 147 6.29 2.01 -3.33
CA PHE A 147 6.78 2.43 -2.03
C PHE A 147 8.25 2.07 -1.88
N ARG A 148 9.05 3.07 -1.61
CA ARG A 148 10.46 2.93 -1.23
C ARG A 148 10.67 3.55 0.12
N ALA A 149 11.25 2.79 1.04
CA ALA A 149 11.42 3.25 2.40
C ALA A 149 12.77 2.82 2.97
N ARG A 150 13.30 3.70 3.80
CA ARG A 150 14.52 3.47 4.58
C ARG A 150 14.18 3.36 6.04
N TRP A 151 14.78 2.42 6.69
CA TRP A 151 14.64 2.31 8.13
C TRP A 151 15.27 3.51 8.84
N THR A 152 14.62 4.04 9.87
CA THR A 152 15.28 4.99 10.78
C THR A 152 16.53 4.36 11.42
N LYS A 153 16.48 3.05 11.72
CA LYS A 153 17.61 2.23 12.07
C LYS A 153 17.67 1.01 11.16
N SER A 154 18.67 0.98 10.29
CA SER A 154 18.88 -0.10 9.31
C SER A 154 19.23 -1.43 9.96
N PHE A 155 18.85 -2.52 9.31
CA PHE A 155 19.34 -3.85 9.64
C PHE A 155 20.76 -4.03 9.07
N ASP A 156 21.65 -4.68 9.81
CA ASP A 156 22.96 -5.07 9.28
C ASP A 156 22.83 -6.36 8.46
N ALA A 157 23.16 -6.28 7.16
CA ALA A 157 23.11 -7.42 6.26
C ALA A 157 23.98 -8.61 6.73
N LYS A 158 25.00 -8.33 7.54
CA LYS A 158 25.83 -9.39 8.16
C LYS A 158 25.04 -10.26 9.14
N HIS A 159 23.92 -9.77 9.66
CA HIS A 159 23.04 -10.51 10.57
C HIS A 159 21.84 -11.14 9.87
N THR A 160 21.75 -11.01 8.55
CA THR A 160 20.69 -11.69 7.77
C THR A 160 21.10 -13.11 7.44
N ARG A 161 20.23 -14.07 7.74
CA ARG A 161 20.45 -15.49 7.52
C ARG A 161 19.24 -16.15 6.88
N LYS A 162 19.47 -17.21 6.08
CA LYS A 162 18.40 -18.12 5.66
C LYS A 162 17.94 -18.94 6.84
N VAL A 163 16.63 -18.91 7.12
CA VAL A 163 16.00 -19.65 8.21
C VAL A 163 14.69 -20.25 7.76
N PRO A 164 14.18 -21.28 8.48
CA PRO A 164 12.85 -21.83 8.23
C PRO A 164 11.74 -20.79 8.44
N PHE A 165 10.75 -20.81 7.54
CA PHE A 165 9.48 -20.09 7.65
C PHE A 165 8.35 -21.13 7.60
N TYR A 166 7.52 -21.14 8.64
CA TYR A 166 6.49 -22.15 8.87
C TYR A 166 5.15 -21.68 8.32
N CYS A 167 4.77 -22.17 7.14
CA CYS A 167 3.51 -21.83 6.50
C CYS A 167 2.30 -22.49 7.20
N GLU A 168 1.11 -21.89 7.09
CA GLU A 168 -0.12 -22.45 7.73
C GLU A 168 -0.56 -23.79 7.11
N ASP A 169 -0.19 -24.06 5.86
CA ASP A 169 -0.44 -25.35 5.17
C ASP A 169 0.52 -26.48 5.58
N GLY A 170 1.36 -26.25 6.58
CA GLY A 170 2.33 -27.21 7.09
C GLY A 170 3.67 -27.24 6.32
N ARG A 171 3.80 -26.48 5.24
CA ARG A 171 5.09 -26.36 4.52
C ARG A 171 6.10 -25.56 5.35
N VAL A 172 7.36 -25.87 5.12
CA VAL A 172 8.49 -25.12 5.67
C VAL A 172 9.32 -24.58 4.51
N ASP A 173 9.21 -23.30 4.28
CA ASP A 173 9.99 -22.58 3.27
C ASP A 173 11.25 -21.97 3.90
N SER A 174 12.21 -21.54 3.07
CA SER A 174 13.42 -20.84 3.52
C SER A 174 13.37 -19.38 3.15
N VAL A 175 13.51 -18.51 4.14
CA VAL A 175 13.48 -17.05 3.94
C VAL A 175 14.77 -16.38 4.42
N TRP A 176 15.14 -15.28 3.78
CA TRP A 176 16.17 -14.40 4.30
C TRP A 176 15.59 -13.58 5.47
N MET A 177 16.02 -13.90 6.68
CA MET A 177 15.57 -13.27 7.93
C MET A 177 16.59 -12.23 8.37
N MET A 178 16.20 -10.98 8.36
CA MET A 178 16.93 -9.85 8.93
C MET A 178 16.84 -9.89 10.44
N SER A 179 17.93 -9.60 11.14
CA SER A 179 17.96 -9.59 12.61
C SER A 179 18.55 -8.29 13.12
N GLN A 180 17.95 -7.75 14.17
CA GLN A 180 18.41 -6.52 14.82
C GLN A 180 18.20 -6.59 16.33
N TYR A 181 19.22 -6.14 17.06
CA TYR A 181 19.14 -5.81 18.48
C TYR A 181 19.20 -4.30 18.62
N ALA A 182 18.23 -3.71 19.27
CA ALA A 182 18.14 -2.27 19.33
C ALA A 182 17.54 -1.78 20.65
N ASN A 183 18.18 -0.79 21.24
CA ASN A 183 17.57 0.09 22.21
C ASN A 183 17.15 1.36 21.45
N GLN A 184 15.88 1.47 21.08
CA GLN A 184 15.33 2.55 20.26
C GLN A 184 14.02 3.05 20.84
N GLU A 185 14.02 4.27 21.32
CA GLU A 185 12.83 4.92 21.88
C GLU A 185 11.67 5.07 20.87
N THR A 186 11.98 5.02 19.57
CA THR A 186 10.97 5.14 18.50
C THR A 186 10.31 3.82 18.14
N PHE A 187 10.87 2.67 18.57
CA PHE A 187 10.27 1.38 18.36
C PHE A 187 9.12 1.16 19.34
N ARG A 188 8.08 0.48 18.91
CA ARG A 188 6.93 0.13 19.73
C ARG A 188 6.59 -1.34 19.57
N GLY A 189 6.21 -1.97 20.66
CA GLY A 189 5.83 -3.38 20.69
C GLY A 189 4.63 -3.64 21.57
N MET A 190 3.97 -4.77 21.36
CA MET A 190 2.90 -5.26 22.21
C MET A 190 2.86 -6.78 22.15
N HIS A 191 2.78 -7.43 23.31
CA HIS A 191 2.44 -8.84 23.43
C HIS A 191 0.98 -8.99 23.85
N GLY A 192 0.18 -9.56 22.98
CA GLY A 192 -1.22 -9.90 23.29
C GLY A 192 -1.46 -11.41 23.28
N THR A 193 -2.60 -11.82 23.80
CA THR A 193 -3.00 -13.24 23.83
C THR A 193 -3.24 -13.81 22.43
N SER A 194 -3.80 -13.02 21.52
CA SER A 194 -4.14 -13.45 20.17
C SER A 194 -3.05 -13.18 19.14
N PHE A 195 -2.26 -12.13 19.33
CA PHE A 195 -1.15 -11.75 18.44
C PHE A 195 -0.17 -10.84 19.19
N SER A 196 1.04 -10.72 18.64
CA SER A 196 2.01 -9.69 19.00
C SER A 196 2.10 -8.64 17.89
N ALA A 197 2.31 -7.38 18.25
CA ALA A 197 2.50 -6.29 17.31
C ALA A 197 3.90 -5.68 17.45
N LEU A 198 4.52 -5.30 16.34
CA LEU A 198 5.79 -4.58 16.27
C LEU A 198 5.65 -3.42 15.30
N CYS A 199 5.94 -2.21 15.75
CA CYS A 199 5.97 -1.00 14.94
C CYS A 199 7.39 -0.46 14.80
N LEU A 200 7.82 -0.32 13.54
CA LEU A 200 9.15 0.19 13.18
C LEU A 200 9.00 1.44 12.30
N PRO A 201 9.69 2.53 12.65
CA PRO A 201 9.67 3.74 11.84
C PRO A 201 10.62 3.61 10.64
N TYR A 202 10.16 4.16 9.50
CA TYR A 202 11.02 4.51 8.38
C TYR A 202 11.52 5.95 8.53
N SER A 203 12.56 6.31 7.81
CA SER A 203 12.99 7.72 7.70
C SER A 203 11.84 8.54 7.10
N GLY A 204 11.64 9.75 7.58
CA GLY A 204 10.49 10.57 7.21
C GLY A 204 9.25 10.27 8.08
N GLN A 205 8.09 10.17 7.44
CA GLN A 205 6.80 10.10 8.17
C GLN A 205 6.14 8.73 8.19
N PHE A 206 6.74 7.71 7.55
CA PHE A 206 6.14 6.39 7.45
C PHE A 206 6.54 5.47 8.60
N ARG A 207 5.69 4.51 8.91
CA ARG A 207 5.96 3.42 9.83
C ARG A 207 5.27 2.14 9.36
N ILE A 208 5.93 1.02 9.55
CA ILE A 208 5.33 -0.29 9.34
C ILE A 208 4.96 -0.92 10.68
N THR A 209 3.77 -1.48 10.76
CA THR A 209 3.34 -2.31 11.89
C THR A 209 3.12 -3.73 11.40
N LEU A 210 3.77 -4.69 12.06
CA LEU A 210 3.61 -6.12 11.82
C LEU A 210 2.76 -6.72 12.94
N LEU A 211 1.80 -7.56 12.56
CA LEU A 211 0.91 -8.28 13.47
C LEU A 211 1.13 -9.78 13.28
N LEU A 212 1.74 -10.42 14.27
CA LEU A 212 2.11 -11.82 14.24
C LEU A 212 1.14 -12.62 15.11
N PRO A 213 0.33 -13.55 14.57
CA PRO A 213 -0.55 -14.40 15.36
C PRO A 213 0.22 -15.15 16.45
N SER A 214 -0.30 -15.24 17.68
CA SER A 214 0.27 -16.04 18.76
C SER A 214 0.21 -17.53 18.41
N LYS A 215 1.01 -18.35 19.07
CA LYS A 215 0.97 -19.81 18.87
C LYS A 215 -0.44 -20.35 19.09
N GLY A 216 -0.94 -21.15 18.16
CA GLY A 216 -2.30 -21.69 18.16
C GLY A 216 -3.35 -20.80 17.47
N ASN A 217 -3.01 -19.58 17.10
CA ASN A 217 -3.85 -18.71 16.29
C ASN A 217 -3.39 -18.70 14.84
N THR A 218 -4.35 -18.47 13.92
CA THR A 218 -4.12 -18.40 12.47
C THR A 218 -4.17 -16.98 11.97
N LEU A 219 -3.60 -16.74 10.79
CA LEU A 219 -3.73 -15.48 10.08
C LEU A 219 -5.20 -15.14 9.80
N ALA A 220 -6.00 -16.15 9.43
CA ALA A 220 -7.44 -15.98 9.20
C ALA A 220 -8.19 -15.52 10.45
N SER A 221 -7.84 -16.03 11.63
CA SER A 221 -8.45 -15.58 12.89
C SER A 221 -8.07 -14.14 13.22
N LEU A 222 -6.82 -13.75 12.96
CA LEU A 222 -6.37 -12.38 13.13
C LEU A 222 -7.11 -11.41 12.20
N ILE A 223 -7.24 -11.76 10.90
CA ILE A 223 -7.98 -10.94 9.93
C ILE A 223 -9.41 -10.66 10.37
N LYS A 224 -10.10 -11.68 10.89
CA LYS A 224 -11.49 -11.53 11.36
C LYS A 224 -11.65 -10.57 12.55
N CYS A 225 -10.61 -10.41 13.35
CA CYS A 225 -10.62 -9.52 14.51
C CYS A 225 -10.26 -8.07 14.15
N LEU A 226 -9.69 -7.83 12.95
CA LEU A 226 -9.23 -6.51 12.56
C LEU A 226 -10.38 -5.66 12.02
N ASN A 227 -10.45 -4.46 12.55
CA ASN A 227 -11.27 -3.35 12.07
C ASN A 227 -10.58 -2.03 12.42
N VAL A 228 -11.12 -0.90 11.98
CA VAL A 228 -10.53 0.42 12.22
C VAL A 228 -10.31 0.69 13.72
N ARG A 229 -11.26 0.32 14.58
CA ARG A 229 -11.15 0.51 16.04
C ARG A 229 -10.01 -0.31 16.61
N THR A 230 -9.88 -1.57 16.18
CA THR A 230 -8.80 -2.47 16.62
C THR A 230 -7.43 -1.93 16.19
N LEU A 231 -7.30 -1.41 14.95
CA LEU A 231 -6.05 -0.78 14.50
C LEU A 231 -5.68 0.45 15.32
N HIS A 232 -6.64 1.31 15.65
CA HIS A 232 -6.41 2.45 16.53
C HIS A 232 -6.02 2.02 17.95
N GLN A 233 -6.63 0.95 18.46
CA GLN A 233 -6.31 0.41 19.78
C GLN A 233 -4.89 -0.17 19.80
N ILE A 234 -4.51 -0.98 18.81
CA ILE A 234 -3.14 -1.50 18.66
C ILE A 234 -2.12 -0.36 18.71
N ASN A 235 -2.35 0.73 17.95
CA ASN A 235 -1.43 1.87 17.93
C ASN A 235 -1.30 2.59 19.29
N ARG A 236 -2.36 2.58 20.12
CA ARG A 236 -2.32 3.17 21.47
C ARG A 236 -1.68 2.26 22.50
N ASP A 237 -1.91 0.95 22.37
CA ASP A 237 -1.51 -0.03 23.36
C ASP A 237 -0.06 -0.51 23.17
N MET A 238 0.58 -0.15 22.06
CA MET A 238 2.00 -0.44 21.82
C MET A 238 2.89 0.45 22.67
N GLU A 239 3.82 -0.17 23.38
CA GLU A 239 4.75 0.45 24.34
C GLU A 239 6.19 0.46 23.84
N SER A 240 7.04 1.26 24.47
CA SER A 240 8.48 1.20 24.30
C SER A 240 9.09 0.21 25.29
N PHE A 241 10.13 -0.48 24.88
CA PHE A 241 10.87 -1.43 25.68
C PHE A 241 12.34 -0.99 25.77
N GLY A 242 13.03 -1.40 26.83
CA GLY A 242 14.44 -1.10 26.98
C GLY A 242 15.31 -1.73 25.89
N GLU A 243 14.92 -2.89 25.39
CA GLU A 243 15.64 -3.58 24.33
C GLU A 243 14.68 -4.34 23.40
N PHE A 244 14.91 -4.25 22.10
CA PHE A 244 14.16 -4.97 21.07
C PHE A 244 15.04 -6.02 20.39
N HIS A 245 14.57 -7.25 20.38
CA HIS A 245 15.14 -8.38 19.63
C HIS A 245 14.22 -8.70 18.45
N ILE A 246 14.55 -8.20 17.26
CA ILE A 246 13.68 -8.23 16.08
C ILE A 246 14.24 -9.17 15.03
N ARG A 247 13.38 -10.02 14.50
CA ARG A 247 13.66 -10.89 13.36
C ARG A 247 12.48 -10.85 12.40
N ILE A 248 12.67 -10.25 11.22
CA ILE A 248 11.66 -10.14 10.18
C ILE A 248 12.22 -10.57 8.83
N PRO A 249 11.42 -11.23 7.95
CA PRO A 249 11.91 -11.65 6.65
C PRO A 249 12.07 -10.45 5.72
N ARG A 250 12.97 -10.55 4.73
CA ARG A 250 12.88 -9.70 3.55
C ARG A 250 11.55 -9.93 2.87
N ILE A 251 10.89 -8.84 2.45
CA ILE A 251 9.63 -8.90 1.71
C ILE A 251 9.86 -8.26 0.35
N TYR A 252 9.51 -8.98 -0.70
CA TYR A 252 9.47 -8.44 -2.05
C TYR A 252 8.18 -8.91 -2.71
N LEU A 253 7.24 -7.99 -2.87
CA LEU A 253 5.92 -8.29 -3.41
C LEU A 253 5.61 -7.36 -4.58
N LYS A 254 5.25 -7.98 -5.70
CA LYS A 254 4.57 -7.34 -6.82
C LYS A 254 3.17 -7.93 -6.88
N TYR A 255 2.18 -7.10 -6.75
CA TYR A 255 0.80 -7.54 -6.66
C TYR A 255 -0.09 -6.70 -7.54
N SER A 256 -0.78 -7.37 -8.47
CA SER A 256 -1.82 -6.78 -9.32
C SER A 256 -3.16 -7.35 -8.89
N VAL A 257 -4.14 -6.52 -8.75
CA VAL A 257 -5.48 -6.92 -8.35
C VAL A 257 -6.55 -6.14 -9.12
N SER A 258 -7.53 -6.89 -9.63
CA SER A 258 -8.82 -6.34 -10.06
C SER A 258 -9.62 -5.96 -8.82
N LEU A 259 -10.00 -4.72 -8.71
CA LEU A 259 -10.80 -4.22 -7.59
C LEU A 259 -12.30 -4.41 -7.81
N LYS A 260 -12.75 -4.67 -9.04
CA LYS A 260 -14.18 -4.84 -9.38
C LYS A 260 -14.92 -5.81 -8.46
N PRO A 261 -14.40 -7.04 -8.14
CA PRO A 261 -15.09 -7.95 -7.22
C PRO A 261 -15.23 -7.35 -5.82
N LEU A 262 -14.17 -6.71 -5.29
CA LEU A 262 -14.19 -6.08 -3.99
C LEU A 262 -15.16 -4.90 -3.95
N LEU A 263 -15.10 -4.02 -4.96
CA LEU A 263 -15.95 -2.84 -5.07
C LEU A 263 -17.43 -3.22 -5.19
N THR A 264 -17.72 -4.27 -5.97
CA THR A 264 -19.07 -4.84 -6.07
C THR A 264 -19.59 -5.36 -4.73
N GLN A 265 -18.71 -6.00 -3.95
CA GLN A 265 -19.07 -6.52 -2.63
C GLN A 265 -19.37 -5.41 -1.61
N VAL A 266 -18.66 -4.27 -1.68
CA VAL A 266 -18.92 -3.12 -0.81
C VAL A 266 -20.05 -2.21 -1.33
N GLY A 267 -20.73 -2.60 -2.41
CA GLY A 267 -21.95 -1.96 -2.91
C GLY A 267 -21.78 -1.06 -4.13
N ILE A 268 -20.56 -0.94 -4.70
CA ILE A 268 -20.33 -0.21 -5.95
C ILE A 268 -20.52 -1.17 -7.12
N LYS A 269 -21.71 -1.15 -7.71
CA LYS A 269 -22.13 -2.12 -8.76
C LYS A 269 -22.43 -1.44 -10.09
N GLN A 270 -23.08 -0.29 -10.05
CA GLN A 270 -23.60 0.35 -11.25
C GLN A 270 -22.51 0.74 -12.23
N ALA A 271 -21.40 1.27 -11.75
CA ALA A 271 -20.25 1.68 -12.57
C ALA A 271 -19.74 0.57 -13.53
N PHE A 272 -19.95 -0.70 -13.17
CA PHE A 272 -19.52 -1.89 -13.90
C PHE A 272 -20.68 -2.57 -14.68
N SER A 273 -21.77 -1.88 -14.89
CA SER A 273 -22.98 -2.42 -15.54
C SER A 273 -23.49 -1.47 -16.62
N HIS A 274 -24.40 -1.97 -17.48
CA HIS A 274 -25.08 -1.15 -18.48
C HIS A 274 -25.96 -0.03 -17.90
N LYS A 275 -26.15 0.00 -16.57
CA LYS A 275 -26.83 1.08 -15.84
C LYS A 275 -25.89 2.18 -15.39
N ALA A 276 -24.61 2.08 -15.71
CA ALA A 276 -23.62 3.08 -15.32
C ALA A 276 -24.01 4.46 -15.86
N ASN A 277 -24.07 5.42 -14.97
CA ASN A 277 -24.20 6.82 -15.35
C ASN A 277 -22.82 7.50 -15.24
N LEU A 278 -22.08 7.44 -16.34
CA LEU A 278 -20.78 8.08 -16.52
C LEU A 278 -20.89 9.34 -17.40
N SER A 279 -22.03 10.00 -17.35
CA SER A 279 -22.34 11.16 -18.21
C SER A 279 -21.41 12.36 -18.01
N LYS A 280 -20.77 12.48 -16.85
CA LYS A 280 -19.75 13.53 -16.63
C LYS A 280 -18.38 13.13 -17.19
N MET A 281 -18.12 11.83 -17.35
CA MET A 281 -16.90 11.30 -17.97
C MET A 281 -16.98 11.31 -19.50
N SER A 282 -18.06 10.78 -20.06
CA SER A 282 -18.18 10.53 -21.51
C SER A 282 -19.44 11.16 -22.10
N GLY A 283 -19.36 11.58 -23.37
CA GLY A 283 -20.50 12.01 -24.16
C GLY A 283 -21.37 10.86 -24.69
N LYS A 284 -20.90 9.60 -24.59
CA LYS A 284 -21.61 8.38 -24.98
C LYS A 284 -21.85 7.48 -23.76
N PRO A 285 -22.85 6.59 -23.81
CA PRO A 285 -22.98 5.54 -22.79
C PRO A 285 -21.68 4.74 -22.66
N LEU A 286 -21.19 4.64 -21.45
CA LEU A 286 -19.94 3.98 -21.11
C LEU A 286 -20.11 3.24 -19.77
N MET A 287 -19.43 2.10 -19.63
CA MET A 287 -19.25 1.43 -18.36
C MET A 287 -17.77 1.07 -18.16
N LEU A 288 -17.34 0.94 -16.91
CA LEU A 288 -16.00 0.48 -16.61
C LEU A 288 -15.91 -1.04 -16.70
N ASP A 289 -14.84 -1.54 -17.29
CA ASP A 289 -14.51 -2.96 -17.21
C ASP A 289 -13.96 -3.31 -15.83
N ASP A 290 -12.99 -2.52 -15.37
CA ASP A 290 -12.31 -2.75 -14.09
C ASP A 290 -11.74 -1.45 -13.49
N VAL A 291 -11.37 -1.57 -12.23
CA VAL A 291 -10.41 -0.71 -11.54
C VAL A 291 -9.24 -1.58 -11.14
N LEU A 292 -8.11 -1.38 -11.77
CA LEU A 292 -6.91 -2.18 -11.57
C LEU A 292 -5.94 -1.48 -10.61
N GLN A 293 -5.48 -2.18 -9.59
CA GLN A 293 -4.39 -1.70 -8.75
C GLN A 293 -3.14 -2.56 -8.91
N GLN A 294 -2.01 -1.88 -9.12
CA GLN A 294 -0.67 -2.48 -9.13
C GLN A 294 0.12 -1.93 -7.95
N THR A 295 0.63 -2.79 -7.10
CA THR A 295 1.44 -2.42 -5.95
C THR A 295 2.78 -3.12 -5.99
N GLU A 296 3.85 -2.39 -5.74
CA GLU A 296 5.17 -2.96 -5.51
C GLU A 296 5.70 -2.52 -4.15
N LEU A 297 6.02 -3.50 -3.32
CA LEU A 297 6.56 -3.31 -1.98
C LEU A 297 7.86 -4.09 -1.82
N LYS A 298 8.90 -3.39 -1.38
CA LYS A 298 10.19 -3.97 -1.04
C LYS A 298 10.57 -3.59 0.39
N VAL A 299 10.86 -4.59 1.21
CA VAL A 299 11.36 -4.46 2.57
C VAL A 299 12.62 -5.29 2.69
N ASP A 300 13.78 -4.64 2.81
CA ASP A 300 15.07 -5.28 2.97
C ASP A 300 15.94 -4.52 4.00
N GLU A 301 17.21 -4.90 4.16
CA GLU A 301 18.16 -4.23 5.07
C GLU A 301 18.54 -2.85 4.59
N LYS A 302 18.54 -2.74 3.27
CA LYS A 302 18.93 -1.50 2.60
C LYS A 302 17.74 -0.53 2.64
N GLU A 303 18.02 0.67 2.77
CA GLU A 303 18.99 1.46 2.01
C GLU A 303 19.88 2.19 2.96
N THR A 304 21.15 2.00 2.89
CA THR A 304 22.07 3.11 3.11
C THR A 304 23.49 2.67 2.85
N THR A 305 24.20 3.38 2.02
CA THR A 305 25.58 3.75 2.33
C THR A 305 25.53 4.63 3.57
N ALA A 306 25.40 4.05 4.74
CA ALA A 306 25.49 4.77 5.97
C ALA A 306 26.90 4.66 6.50
N VAL A 307 27.49 5.79 6.68
CA VAL A 307 28.54 5.97 7.68
C VAL A 307 27.95 5.54 9.03
N SER A 308 28.31 4.37 9.49
CA SER A 308 27.95 3.88 10.82
C SER A 308 28.75 4.67 11.85
N THR A 309 28.15 5.71 12.40
CA THR A 309 28.59 6.22 13.68
C THR A 309 28.15 5.19 14.74
N THR A 310 29.04 4.28 15.07
CA THR A 310 28.90 3.41 16.23
C THR A 310 29.03 4.31 17.45
N THR A 311 27.92 4.84 17.93
CA THR A 311 27.88 5.46 19.25
C THR A 311 27.84 4.32 20.24
N THR A 312 29.04 3.88 20.68
CA THR A 312 29.17 3.03 21.83
C THR A 312 28.84 3.90 23.05
N ARG A 313 27.58 3.90 23.48
CA ARG A 313 27.24 4.39 24.81
C ARG A 313 27.78 3.39 25.80
N PHE A 314 28.85 3.75 26.49
CA PHE A 314 29.20 3.11 27.74
C PHE A 314 28.06 3.35 28.72
N LEU A 315 27.28 2.30 29.00
CA LEU A 315 26.35 2.30 30.12
C LEU A 315 27.21 2.41 31.41
N VAL A 316 27.15 3.57 32.06
CA VAL A 316 27.51 3.66 33.46
C VAL A 316 26.51 2.76 34.18
N LYS A 317 27.00 1.68 34.77
CA LYS A 317 26.24 0.82 35.68
C LYS A 317 25.72 1.66 36.84
N GLY A 318 24.50 2.11 36.76
CA GLY A 318 23.66 2.54 37.88
C GLY A 318 22.55 1.51 38.02
N GLU A 319 22.44 0.98 39.20
CA GLU A 319 21.49 0.06 39.80
C GLU A 319 20.39 -0.55 38.88
N ASP A 320 20.32 -1.87 38.91
CA ASP A 320 19.43 -2.86 38.32
C ASP A 320 17.96 -2.44 37.99
N GLU A 321 17.74 -1.61 36.98
CA GLU A 321 16.52 -1.72 36.17
C GLU A 321 16.75 -2.85 35.17
N ILE A 322 16.12 -4.00 35.37
CA ILE A 322 16.04 -5.07 34.40
C ILE A 322 15.37 -4.46 33.17
N ALA A 323 16.17 -4.10 32.16
CA ALA A 323 15.65 -3.54 30.91
C ALA A 323 14.59 -4.50 30.35
N THR A 324 13.36 -4.02 30.22
CA THR A 324 12.28 -4.82 29.66
C THR A 324 12.61 -5.15 28.22
N GLN A 325 12.63 -6.46 27.88
CA GLN A 325 12.99 -6.95 26.56
C GLN A 325 11.76 -7.32 25.75
N PHE A 326 11.74 -6.93 24.49
CA PHE A 326 10.71 -7.28 23.53
C PHE A 326 11.26 -8.19 22.44
N HIS A 327 10.73 -9.40 22.34
CA HIS A 327 11.13 -10.38 21.34
C HIS A 327 10.06 -10.54 20.26
N PHE A 328 10.45 -10.36 18.98
CA PHE A 328 9.57 -10.51 17.85
C PHE A 328 10.26 -11.28 16.72
N THR A 329 9.73 -12.46 16.37
CA THR A 329 10.28 -13.30 15.30
C THR A 329 9.15 -13.67 14.33
N ALA A 330 9.12 -13.02 13.18
CA ALA A 330 8.14 -13.24 12.12
C ALA A 330 8.55 -14.41 11.20
N ASN A 331 8.54 -15.63 11.74
CA ASN A 331 8.90 -16.86 11.04
C ASN A 331 7.68 -17.71 10.64
N ARG A 332 6.50 -17.14 10.63
CA ARG A 332 5.22 -17.72 10.21
C ARG A 332 4.33 -16.63 9.63
N PRO A 333 3.20 -16.94 8.98
CA PRO A 333 2.33 -15.94 8.36
C PRO A 333 1.93 -14.81 9.29
N PHE A 334 1.98 -13.57 8.79
CA PHE A 334 1.67 -12.36 9.53
C PHE A 334 1.01 -11.32 8.64
N LEU A 335 0.28 -10.40 9.27
CA LEU A 335 -0.20 -9.18 8.63
C LEU A 335 0.78 -8.04 8.84
N TYR A 336 0.73 -7.09 7.94
CA TYR A 336 1.43 -5.82 8.10
C TYR A 336 0.62 -4.69 7.49
N TYR A 337 0.82 -3.49 8.01
CA TYR A 337 0.32 -2.27 7.39
C TYR A 337 1.35 -1.16 7.51
N ILE A 338 1.33 -0.23 6.55
CA ILE A 338 2.20 0.94 6.52
C ILE A 338 1.31 2.17 6.62
N CYS A 339 1.60 3.03 7.60
CA CYS A 339 0.92 4.31 7.78
C CYS A 339 1.87 5.47 7.47
N ASP A 340 1.27 6.59 7.03
CA ASP A 340 1.92 7.88 6.99
C ASP A 340 1.98 8.56 8.37
N GLY A 341 2.53 9.77 8.44
CA GLY A 341 2.64 10.55 9.68
C GLY A 341 1.31 10.99 10.26
N PHE A 342 0.24 10.99 9.48
CA PHE A 342 -1.12 11.33 9.90
C PHE A 342 -1.91 10.11 10.38
N GLY A 343 -1.36 8.90 10.24
CA GLY A 343 -1.99 7.64 10.61
C GLY A 343 -2.86 7.04 9.52
N ASN A 344 -2.84 7.58 8.29
CA ASN A 344 -3.53 6.97 7.17
C ASN A 344 -2.86 5.67 6.77
N VAL A 345 -3.64 4.62 6.55
CA VAL A 345 -3.14 3.33 6.07
C VAL A 345 -2.84 3.44 4.56
N CYS A 346 -1.56 3.57 4.23
CA CYS A 346 -1.08 3.63 2.85
C CYS A 346 -1.05 2.26 2.19
N PHE A 347 -0.62 1.24 2.94
CA PHE A 347 -0.55 -0.15 2.49
C PHE A 347 -1.02 -1.10 3.58
N ILE A 348 -1.66 -2.17 3.15
CA ILE A 348 -1.98 -3.32 4.01
C ILE A 348 -1.69 -4.60 3.24
N GLY A 349 -1.20 -5.61 3.93
CA GLY A 349 -0.88 -6.88 3.30
C GLY A 349 -0.66 -8.00 4.28
N GLN A 350 -0.45 -9.18 3.72
CA GLN A 350 -0.06 -10.38 4.46
C GLN A 350 1.17 -10.99 3.81
N TYR A 351 2.02 -11.58 4.64
CA TYR A 351 3.16 -12.36 4.21
C TYR A 351 2.99 -13.80 4.65
N CYS A 352 2.88 -14.71 3.69
CA CYS A 352 2.62 -16.14 3.90
C CYS A 352 3.80 -17.02 3.47
N GLY A 353 4.95 -16.38 3.21
CA GLY A 353 6.16 -17.03 2.68
C GLY A 353 6.52 -16.51 1.28
N PRO A 354 7.66 -16.96 0.72
CA PRO A 354 8.10 -16.55 -0.61
C PRO A 354 7.12 -17.01 -1.69
N LYS A 355 6.95 -16.20 -2.76
CA LYS A 355 6.23 -16.64 -3.97
C LYS A 355 7.06 -17.73 -4.65
N ARG A 356 6.38 -18.73 -5.14
CA ARG A 356 6.94 -19.73 -6.08
C ARG A 356 7.02 -19.15 -7.47
#